data_710c9518a43a60745fa8f9fc483c5bd5
#
_entry.id   710c9518a43a60745fa8f9fc483c5bd5
#
_cell.length_a   1.000
_cell.length_b   1.000
_cell.length_c   1.000
_cell.angle_alpha   90.00
_cell.angle_beta   90.00
_cell.angle_gamma   90.00
#
_symmetry.space_group_name_H-M   'P 1'
#
loop_
_entity.id
_entity.type
_entity.pdbx_description
1 polymer ?
#
loop_
_entity_poly.entity_id
_entity_poly.type
_entity_poly.pdbx_seq_one_letter_code
_entity_poly.pdbx_strand_id
1 'polypeptide(L)'
;MITIEVIGMNHYMLADYSHMHTKGIANIFETKESEIFFHSGDLRLYHDGVDQTSWHTLIKVHAPKKYEAFEAVAAKYLLESFTDYILNAHVEFYYFDEKHSYEKLNNEYAQFFPREEVDEEDEDYDGEENEDFSDEELFEGNAFAGFEDKLK
;
A
#
# COMPACT_ATOMS: atom_id res chain seq x y z
N MET A 1 13.13 13.53 8.03
CA MET A 1 12.13 12.51 7.58
C MET A 1 11.29 13.09 6.46
N ILE A 2 11.09 12.34 5.40
CA ILE A 2 10.19 12.62 4.27
C ILE A 2 9.04 11.61 4.36
N THR A 3 7.81 12.07 4.32
CA THR A 3 6.64 11.21 4.41
C THR A 3 5.82 11.30 3.13
N ILE A 4 5.48 10.16 2.56
CA ILE A 4 4.70 10.04 1.33
C ILE A 4 3.34 9.41 1.69
N GLU A 5 2.30 10.23 1.69
CA GLU A 5 0.92 9.81 1.89
C GLU A 5 0.31 9.42 0.56
N VAL A 6 -0.27 8.22 0.48
CA VAL A 6 -0.92 7.71 -0.73
C VAL A 6 -2.39 7.42 -0.44
N ILE A 7 -3.27 8.16 -1.10
CA ILE A 7 -4.72 8.06 -0.95
C ILE A 7 -5.31 7.44 -2.22
N GLY A 8 -6.21 6.47 -2.06
CA GLY A 8 -6.84 5.78 -3.17
C GLY A 8 -6.07 4.57 -3.70
N MET A 9 -5.12 4.06 -2.93
CA MET A 9 -4.35 2.85 -3.24
C MET A 9 -4.52 1.81 -2.13
N ASN A 10 -4.53 0.54 -2.50
CA ASN A 10 -4.56 -0.57 -1.55
C ASN A 10 -3.25 -0.63 -0.74
N HIS A 11 -3.34 -0.90 0.56
CA HIS A 11 -2.17 -0.93 1.45
C HIS A 11 -1.15 -2.04 1.12
N TYR A 12 -1.58 -3.18 0.58
CA TYR A 12 -0.65 -4.23 0.12
C TYR A 12 0.18 -3.76 -1.08
N MET A 13 -0.46 -3.10 -2.04
CA MET A 13 0.23 -2.50 -3.19
C MET A 13 1.20 -1.41 -2.75
N LEU A 14 0.81 -0.61 -1.73
CA LEU A 14 1.70 0.41 -1.18
C LEU A 14 2.90 -0.21 -0.45
N ALA A 15 2.71 -1.30 0.28
CA ALA A 15 3.81 -2.02 0.94
C ALA A 15 4.82 -2.54 -0.09
N ASP A 16 4.33 -3.14 -1.19
CA ASP A 16 5.17 -3.61 -2.28
C ASP A 16 5.89 -2.44 -2.98
N TYR A 17 5.15 -1.39 -3.34
CA TYR A 17 5.73 -0.17 -3.91
C TYR A 17 6.83 0.41 -3.02
N SER A 18 6.59 0.51 -1.71
CA SER A 18 7.58 1.04 -0.76
C SER A 18 8.86 0.21 -0.74
N HIS A 19 8.73 -1.11 -0.78
CA HIS A 19 9.87 -2.02 -0.83
C HIS A 19 10.73 -1.78 -2.08
N MET A 20 10.11 -1.65 -3.22
CA MET A 20 10.80 -1.50 -4.51
C MET A 20 11.40 -0.09 -4.71
N HIS A 21 10.76 0.96 -4.17
CA HIS A 21 11.06 2.33 -4.56
C HIS A 21 11.69 3.22 -3.49
N THR A 22 11.72 2.79 -2.20
CA THR A 22 12.33 3.58 -1.11
C THR A 22 13.75 4.02 -1.44
N LYS A 23 14.59 3.12 -1.92
CA LYS A 23 15.98 3.41 -2.29
C LYS A 23 16.10 4.43 -3.43
N GLY A 24 15.26 4.29 -4.46
CA GLY A 24 15.24 5.22 -5.59
C GLY A 24 14.87 6.63 -5.16
N ILE A 25 13.85 6.75 -4.33
CA ILE A 25 13.36 8.03 -3.79
C ILE A 25 14.41 8.65 -2.85
N ALA A 26 15.04 7.86 -1.99
CA ALA A 26 16.10 8.34 -1.12
C ALA A 26 17.29 8.90 -1.90
N ASN A 27 17.66 8.27 -3.00
CA ASN A 27 18.70 8.76 -3.89
C ASN A 27 18.34 10.09 -4.56
N ILE A 28 17.08 10.28 -4.97
CA ILE A 28 16.60 11.54 -5.57
C ILE A 28 16.73 12.69 -4.58
N PHE A 29 16.33 12.47 -3.32
CA PHE A 29 16.41 13.47 -2.26
C PHE A 29 17.80 13.57 -1.62
N GLU A 30 18.80 12.80 -2.10
CA GLU A 30 20.15 12.74 -1.53
C GLU A 30 20.12 12.49 -0.01
N THR A 31 19.28 11.55 0.43
CA THR A 31 19.07 11.21 1.83
C THR A 31 19.18 9.70 2.07
N LYS A 32 19.04 9.29 3.32
CA LYS A 32 19.05 7.86 3.68
C LYS A 32 17.68 7.24 3.44
N GLU A 33 17.65 5.95 3.14
CA GLU A 33 16.40 5.17 3.05
C GLU A 33 15.59 5.24 4.34
N SER A 34 16.27 5.30 5.49
CA SER A 34 15.66 5.47 6.82
C SER A 34 14.92 6.80 7.03
N GLU A 35 15.08 7.75 6.11
CA GLU A 35 14.37 9.04 6.14
C GLU A 35 13.07 9.02 5.31
N ILE A 36 12.80 7.95 4.56
CA ILE A 36 11.64 7.84 3.68
C ILE A 36 10.58 6.94 4.33
N PHE A 37 9.38 7.47 4.50
CA PHE A 37 8.24 6.73 5.04
C PHE A 37 7.05 6.86 4.12
N PHE A 38 6.34 5.74 3.94
CA PHE A 38 5.07 5.70 3.25
C PHE A 38 3.96 5.48 4.27
N HIS A 39 2.82 6.10 4.05
CA HIS A 39 1.63 5.76 4.78
C HIS A 39 0.39 5.84 3.88
N SER A 40 -0.53 4.93 4.12
CA SER A 40 -1.85 4.92 3.53
C SER A 40 -2.84 5.14 4.65
N GLY A 41 -3.71 6.13 4.48
CA GLY A 41 -4.98 6.11 5.20
C GLY A 41 -5.94 5.25 4.38
N ASP A 42 -6.88 4.54 5.02
CA ASP A 42 -7.98 3.87 4.32
C ASP A 42 -8.96 4.90 3.70
N LEU A 43 -8.39 5.98 3.19
CA LEU A 43 -9.11 7.08 2.57
C LEU A 43 -9.41 6.74 1.13
N ARG A 44 -10.67 6.91 0.77
CA ARG A 44 -11.17 6.72 -0.59
C ARG A 44 -11.34 8.05 -1.28
N LEU A 45 -11.15 8.06 -2.58
CA LEU A 45 -11.46 9.19 -3.44
C LEU A 45 -12.81 8.98 -4.10
N TYR A 46 -13.64 10.03 -4.11
CA TYR A 46 -14.94 10.00 -4.77
C TYR A 46 -15.05 11.11 -5.79
N HIS A 47 -15.65 10.80 -6.94
CA HIS A 47 -16.04 11.77 -7.93
C HIS A 47 -17.49 11.49 -8.35
N ASP A 48 -18.34 12.52 -8.26
CA ASP A 48 -19.78 12.43 -8.57
C ASP A 48 -20.47 11.21 -7.91
N GLY A 49 -20.14 10.97 -6.62
CA GLY A 49 -20.70 9.88 -5.82
C GLY A 49 -20.10 8.49 -6.10
N VAL A 50 -19.17 8.36 -7.05
CA VAL A 50 -18.52 7.09 -7.42
C VAL A 50 -17.15 6.99 -6.79
N ASP A 51 -16.84 5.83 -6.18
CA ASP A 51 -15.52 5.51 -5.63
C ASP A 51 -14.49 5.39 -6.75
N GLN A 52 -13.40 6.14 -6.62
CA GLN A 52 -12.30 6.21 -7.59
C GLN A 52 -11.05 5.47 -7.12
N THR A 53 -11.14 4.67 -6.04
CA THR A 53 -10.00 3.91 -5.51
C THR A 53 -9.40 3.02 -6.61
N SER A 54 -8.08 3.01 -6.73
CA SER A 54 -7.30 2.37 -7.79
C SER A 54 -7.49 2.97 -9.21
N TRP A 55 -8.42 3.89 -9.40
CA TRP A 55 -8.58 4.63 -10.66
C TRP A 55 -7.89 5.98 -10.61
N HIS A 56 -8.03 6.69 -9.49
CA HIS A 56 -7.30 7.91 -9.17
C HIS A 56 -6.59 7.77 -7.83
N THR A 57 -5.35 8.25 -7.78
CA THR A 57 -4.54 8.26 -6.55
C THR A 57 -3.96 9.65 -6.34
N LEU A 58 -4.11 10.14 -5.11
CA LEU A 58 -3.48 11.37 -4.67
C LEU A 58 -2.25 11.02 -3.81
N ILE A 59 -1.11 11.51 -4.24
CA ILE A 59 0.18 11.32 -3.57
C ILE A 59 0.58 12.66 -2.97
N LYS A 60 0.77 12.70 -1.66
CA LYS A 60 1.24 13.89 -0.96
C LYS A 60 2.61 13.65 -0.37
N VAL A 61 3.56 14.46 -0.76
CA VAL A 61 4.93 14.40 -0.25
C VAL A 61 5.12 15.52 0.77
N HIS A 62 5.34 15.14 2.04
CA HIS A 62 5.67 16.06 3.11
C HIS A 62 7.17 15.98 3.37
N ALA A 63 7.89 17.06 3.14
CA ALA A 63 9.33 17.08 3.22
C ALA A 63 9.86 18.36 3.89
N PRO A 64 11.03 18.30 4.55
CA PRO A 64 11.76 19.50 4.93
C PRO A 64 12.04 20.41 3.72
N LYS A 65 11.97 21.73 3.94
CA LYS A 65 12.12 22.72 2.87
C LYS A 65 13.46 22.62 2.10
N LYS A 66 14.50 22.10 2.72
CA LYS A 66 15.81 21.88 2.07
C LYS A 66 15.71 20.97 0.83
N TYR A 67 14.67 20.14 0.74
CA TYR A 67 14.46 19.20 -0.37
C TYR A 67 13.61 19.78 -1.51
N GLU A 68 13.16 21.04 -1.43
CA GLU A 68 12.35 21.71 -2.46
C GLU A 68 13.04 21.72 -3.83
N ALA A 69 14.37 21.78 -3.87
CA ALA A 69 15.13 21.75 -5.12
C ALA A 69 15.00 20.42 -5.91
N PHE A 70 14.62 19.33 -5.26
CA PHE A 70 14.45 18.02 -5.86
C PHE A 70 13.01 17.73 -6.33
N GLU A 71 12.07 18.64 -6.09
CA GLU A 71 10.63 18.47 -6.34
C GLU A 71 10.35 17.97 -7.76
N ALA A 72 10.86 18.63 -8.78
CA ALA A 72 10.55 18.29 -10.17
C ALA A 72 11.02 16.87 -10.54
N VAL A 73 12.19 16.45 -10.04
CA VAL A 73 12.73 15.11 -10.29
C VAL A 73 11.93 14.06 -9.51
N ALA A 74 11.61 14.36 -8.26
CA ALA A 74 10.80 13.49 -7.42
C ALA A 74 9.38 13.32 -7.97
N ALA A 75 8.73 14.40 -8.41
CA ALA A 75 7.41 14.35 -9.03
C ALA A 75 7.40 13.46 -10.28
N LYS A 76 8.39 13.65 -11.16
CA LYS A 76 8.53 12.82 -12.36
C LYS A 76 8.69 11.34 -12.00
N TYR A 77 9.60 11.03 -11.08
CA TYR A 77 9.84 9.66 -10.66
C TYR A 77 8.59 9.02 -10.06
N LEU A 78 7.90 9.72 -9.16
CA LEU A 78 6.67 9.22 -8.54
C LEU A 78 5.59 8.95 -9.60
N LEU A 79 5.34 9.90 -10.51
CA LEU A 79 4.34 9.72 -11.56
C LEU A 79 4.68 8.55 -12.50
N GLU A 80 5.95 8.35 -12.83
CA GLU A 80 6.39 7.25 -13.70
C GLU A 80 6.34 5.90 -12.98
N SER A 81 6.82 5.82 -11.74
CA SER A 81 6.90 4.56 -10.99
C SER A 81 5.55 4.04 -10.49
N PHE A 82 4.56 4.92 -10.29
CA PHE A 82 3.22 4.51 -9.90
C PHE A 82 2.38 3.97 -11.06
N THR A 83 2.81 4.12 -12.33
CA THR A 83 2.01 3.66 -13.49
C THR A 83 1.72 2.17 -13.51
N ASP A 84 2.57 1.35 -12.90
CA ASP A 84 2.35 -0.10 -12.82
C ASP A 84 1.29 -0.49 -11.77
N TYR A 85 0.91 0.45 -10.89
CA TYR A 85 0.01 0.23 -9.77
C TYR A 85 -1.35 0.92 -9.91
N ILE A 86 -1.40 2.06 -10.62
CA ILE A 86 -2.57 2.93 -10.71
C ILE A 86 -2.72 3.53 -12.10
N LEU A 87 -3.96 3.91 -12.46
CA LEU A 87 -4.24 4.48 -13.78
C LEU A 87 -3.96 5.99 -13.85
N ASN A 88 -4.37 6.73 -12.83
CA ASN A 88 -4.19 8.18 -12.77
C ASN A 88 -3.59 8.58 -11.43
N ALA A 89 -2.58 9.43 -11.45
CA ALA A 89 -1.94 9.98 -10.27
C ALA A 89 -1.92 11.50 -10.27
N HIS A 90 -2.07 12.07 -9.09
CA HIS A 90 -1.81 13.47 -8.81
C HIS A 90 -0.81 13.57 -7.66
N VAL A 91 0.25 14.35 -7.81
CA VAL A 91 1.30 14.52 -6.81
C VAL A 91 1.31 15.96 -6.31
N GLU A 92 1.29 16.13 -5.00
CA GLU A 92 1.37 17.42 -4.31
C GLU A 92 2.55 17.42 -3.34
N PHE A 93 3.25 18.55 -3.21
CA PHE A 93 4.35 18.70 -2.28
C PHE A 93 4.01 19.71 -1.19
N TYR A 94 4.35 19.36 0.04
CA TYR A 94 4.17 20.17 1.24
C TYR A 94 5.50 20.30 1.96
N TYR A 95 6.00 21.51 2.11
CA TYR A 95 7.29 21.76 2.73
C TYR A 95 7.16 22.38 4.11
N PHE A 96 7.92 21.85 5.08
CA PHE A 96 7.99 22.40 6.41
C PHE A 96 9.41 22.82 6.79
N ASP A 97 9.52 23.76 7.74
CA ASP A 97 10.80 24.16 8.30
C ASP A 97 11.26 23.14 9.34
N GLU A 98 12.48 22.63 9.24
CA GLU A 98 13.03 21.59 10.13
C GLU A 98 13.03 22.02 11.61
N LYS A 99 13.07 23.30 11.92
CA LYS A 99 12.96 23.80 13.30
C LYS A 99 11.64 23.44 13.99
N HIS A 100 10.62 23.00 13.23
CA HIS A 100 9.33 22.56 13.74
C HIS A 100 9.18 21.05 13.78
N SER A 101 10.26 20.30 13.51
CA SER A 101 10.27 18.84 13.52
C SER A 101 11.12 18.35 14.69
N TYR A 102 10.55 17.48 15.51
CA TYR A 102 11.20 16.90 16.67
C TYR A 102 11.09 15.38 16.58
N GLU A 103 12.21 14.69 16.85
CA GLU A 103 12.29 13.24 16.78
C GLU A 103 12.81 12.65 18.09
N LYS A 104 12.31 11.48 18.45
CA LYS A 104 12.84 10.66 19.53
C LYS A 104 13.06 9.24 19.00
N LEU A 105 14.32 8.83 18.92
CA LEU A 105 14.70 7.46 18.61
C LEU A 105 15.03 6.70 19.88
N ASN A 106 14.62 5.45 19.97
CA ASN A 106 15.04 4.55 21.04
C ASN A 106 16.23 3.71 20.52
N ASN A 107 17.43 4.00 21.03
CA ASN A 107 18.66 3.35 20.58
C ASN A 107 18.82 1.91 21.12
N GLU A 108 17.93 1.45 22.00
CA GLU A 108 17.95 0.08 22.53
C GLU A 108 17.33 -0.94 21.58
N TYR A 109 16.61 -0.47 20.58
CA TYR A 109 15.90 -1.30 19.59
C TYR A 109 16.31 -0.94 18.18
N ALA A 110 16.07 -1.86 17.25
CA ALA A 110 16.20 -1.57 15.83
C ALA A 110 15.22 -0.45 15.44
N GLN A 111 15.65 0.48 14.59
CA GLN A 111 14.83 1.60 14.15
C GLN A 111 13.59 1.14 13.36
N PHE A 112 13.71 0.03 12.63
CA PHE A 112 12.63 -0.53 11.82
C PHE A 112 12.38 -1.98 12.19
N PHE A 113 11.12 -2.39 12.08
CA PHE A 113 10.75 -3.78 12.13
C PHE A 113 11.33 -4.49 10.89
N PRO A 114 12.06 -5.62 11.05
CA PRO A 114 12.59 -6.34 9.92
C PRO A 114 11.45 -6.91 9.06
N ARG A 115 11.62 -6.92 7.74
CA ARG A 115 10.76 -7.71 6.87
C ARG A 115 11.02 -9.18 7.20
N GLU A 116 9.98 -9.93 7.49
CA GLU A 116 10.08 -11.39 7.49
C GLU A 116 10.34 -11.80 6.04
N GLU A 117 11.54 -12.32 5.76
CA GLU A 117 11.78 -13.05 4.54
C GLU A 117 10.91 -14.31 4.68
N VAL A 118 9.81 -14.36 3.95
CA VAL A 118 9.12 -15.62 3.71
C VAL A 118 10.09 -16.38 2.83
N ASP A 119 10.82 -17.32 3.42
CA ASP A 119 11.50 -18.34 2.65
C ASP A 119 10.38 -19.00 1.82
N GLU A 120 10.39 -18.75 0.52
CA GLU A 120 9.67 -19.54 -0.45
C GLU A 120 10.38 -20.91 -0.45
N GLU A 121 10.25 -21.66 0.65
CA GLU A 121 10.42 -23.11 0.58
C GLU A 121 9.33 -23.53 -0.37
N ASP A 122 9.75 -23.99 -1.55
CA ASP A 122 8.93 -24.66 -2.53
C ASP A 122 8.03 -25.65 -1.76
N GLU A 123 6.81 -25.26 -1.46
CA GLU A 123 5.76 -26.21 -1.19
C GLU A 123 5.59 -26.95 -2.52
N ASP A 124 6.40 -28.02 -2.70
CA ASP A 124 6.07 -29.10 -3.59
C ASP A 124 4.68 -29.56 -3.17
N TYR A 125 3.69 -28.91 -3.76
CA TYR A 125 2.30 -29.35 -3.69
C TYR A 125 2.27 -30.66 -4.49
N ASP A 126 2.64 -31.77 -3.79
CA ASP A 126 2.33 -33.11 -4.24
C ASP A 126 0.81 -33.16 -4.38
N GLY A 127 0.38 -32.97 -5.62
CA GLY A 127 -1.02 -33.08 -6.00
C GLY A 127 -1.51 -34.49 -5.71
N GLU A 128 -1.94 -34.72 -4.46
CA GLU A 128 -2.85 -35.81 -4.20
C GLU A 128 -4.10 -35.54 -5.03
N GLU A 129 -4.31 -36.45 -5.96
CA GLU A 129 -5.48 -36.52 -6.82
C GLU A 129 -6.73 -36.36 -5.96
N ASN A 130 -7.36 -35.21 -6.04
CA ASN A 130 -8.70 -35.01 -5.49
C ASN A 130 -9.61 -36.02 -6.18
N GLU A 131 -10.07 -37.00 -5.40
CA GLU A 131 -11.18 -37.85 -5.78
C GLU A 131 -12.33 -36.97 -6.30
N ASP A 132 -12.74 -37.27 -7.48
CA ASP A 132 -13.81 -36.68 -8.27
C ASP A 132 -15.11 -36.68 -7.45
N PHE A 133 -15.35 -35.65 -6.63
CA PHE A 133 -16.65 -35.40 -6.03
C PHE A 133 -17.56 -34.88 -7.14
N SER A 134 -18.44 -35.77 -7.63
CA SER A 134 -19.47 -35.42 -8.59
C SER A 134 -20.37 -34.33 -7.99
N ASP A 135 -20.64 -33.28 -8.79
CA ASP A 135 -21.50 -32.14 -8.43
C ASP A 135 -22.91 -32.51 -7.95
N GLU A 136 -23.30 -33.77 -8.00
CA GLU A 136 -24.60 -34.24 -7.61
C GLU A 136 -24.77 -34.48 -6.08
N GLU A 137 -23.68 -34.60 -5.31
CA GLU A 137 -23.79 -34.84 -3.84
C GLU A 137 -23.78 -33.56 -2.99
N LEU A 138 -23.54 -32.42 -3.56
CA LEU A 138 -23.40 -31.13 -2.82
C LEU A 138 -24.75 -30.46 -2.51
N PHE A 139 -25.91 -30.94 -3.02
CA PHE A 139 -27.19 -30.24 -2.87
C PHE A 139 -28.38 -31.15 -2.54
N GLU A 140 -28.20 -32.31 -1.93
CA GLU A 140 -29.30 -33.07 -1.33
C GLU A 140 -29.68 -32.57 0.07
N GLY A 141 -30.16 -31.37 0.16
CA GLY A 141 -30.73 -30.82 1.38
C GLY A 141 -31.31 -29.43 1.14
N ASN A 142 -32.62 -29.31 1.22
CA ASN A 142 -33.29 -28.02 1.25
C ASN A 142 -32.87 -27.25 2.51
N ALA A 143 -31.85 -26.37 2.39
CA ALA A 143 -31.32 -25.56 3.48
C ALA A 143 -32.40 -24.65 4.14
N PHE A 144 -33.60 -24.58 3.59
CA PHE A 144 -34.71 -23.77 4.07
C PHE A 144 -35.90 -24.61 4.60
N ALA A 145 -35.78 -25.95 4.64
CA ALA A 145 -36.79 -26.79 5.23
C ALA A 145 -36.86 -26.55 6.76
N GLY A 146 -37.84 -25.81 7.21
CA GLY A 146 -38.05 -25.47 8.61
C GLY A 146 -38.14 -23.96 8.91
N PHE A 147 -37.99 -23.10 7.94
CA PHE A 147 -38.16 -21.67 8.15
C PHE A 147 -39.62 -21.20 8.10
N GLU A 148 -40.48 -21.95 7.45
CA GLU A 148 -41.93 -21.59 7.32
C GLU A 148 -42.72 -21.76 8.63
N ASP A 149 -42.26 -22.59 9.55
CA ASP A 149 -42.97 -22.83 10.82
C ASP A 149 -42.68 -21.81 11.94
N LYS A 150 -41.79 -20.85 11.70
CA LYS A 150 -41.43 -19.80 12.66
C LYS A 150 -42.10 -18.45 12.42
N LEU A 151 -42.97 -18.36 11.42
CA LEU A 151 -43.67 -17.11 11.05
C LEU A 151 -45.20 -17.17 11.28
N LYS A 152 -45.63 -18.00 12.23
CA LYS A 152 -47.03 -17.96 12.70
C LYS A 152 -47.11 -17.49 14.13
#